data_a04d608092b389e5fffb65860967cb83
#
_entry.id   a04d608092b389e5fffb65860967cb83
#
_cell.length_a   1.000
_cell.length_b   1.000
_cell.length_c   1.000
_cell.angle_alpha   90.00
_cell.angle_beta   90.00
_cell.angle_gamma   90.00
#
_symmetry.space_group_name_H-M   'P 1'
#
loop_
_entity.id
_entity.type
_entity.pdbx_description
1 polymer ?
#
loop_
_entity_poly.entity_id
_entity_poly.type
_entity_poly.pdbx_seq_one_letter_code
_entity_poly.pdbx_strand_id
1 'polypeptide(L)'
;MANTNLFADLHCHTLFKYIQRDIVDLWEPIGKPNLFDRLIGIPRYTTADLKNLAQGEVQIACVALTPPEQKTLFFQGKLPDKVLEKFSSFVSGIPANKVRFYQSEEYDHYKLLIRERDLYIGGQKISGNVKINSTGKKSTCRYKVVKNFAEVESILNTNNSDTNQRTIAIIFTIESMHALGTGHVDFNGNLNKFNVSDEVLLKRVDALKGIASDIEKAWEYSPAWVTMTHAFNNGICGYAQPLLKNIRELLDYSEPFSNGKTAPKYQSTINTGLTPIGKKVIERLLGIDPVSLSRTIPGKRIHIDTKHMSTKSRQEYYDIIDTYNNANPGNTIPVIMSHAAVNGKPNLNENNYNPVDSDSEYENGTGFNTWSINLYDDEIIRIHKTKGIIGLVFYEPILGGKKKRKGGLFWNRKMWAELFADQIEHIVKTVYNAGLPDKKEIWDRIALGSDFDGQINPADRFATADQFPDFKKHLISFLRENRFDPYRNSSEVNELADKICYKNAMNFLKINF
;
A
#
# COMPACT_ATOMS: atom_id res chain seq x y z
N MET A 1 5.30 -31.99 -12.09
CA MET A 1 4.79 -30.99 -11.14
C MET A 1 4.94 -29.65 -11.83
N ALA A 2 3.85 -28.95 -12.09
CA ALA A 2 3.91 -27.61 -12.68
C ALA A 2 4.71 -26.70 -11.72
N ASN A 3 5.69 -26.02 -12.27
CA ASN A 3 6.56 -25.12 -11.50
C ASN A 3 5.74 -23.89 -11.11
N THR A 4 5.19 -23.88 -9.90
CA THR A 4 4.26 -22.85 -9.43
C THR A 4 4.99 -21.63 -8.87
N ASN A 5 5.81 -20.98 -9.71
CA ASN A 5 6.34 -19.64 -9.39
C ASN A 5 5.28 -18.59 -9.70
N LEU A 6 4.18 -18.59 -8.94
CA LEU A 6 3.12 -17.60 -9.08
C LEU A 6 3.24 -16.58 -7.96
N PHE A 7 2.90 -15.32 -8.27
CA PHE A 7 2.95 -14.21 -7.32
C PHE A 7 1.67 -13.40 -7.38
N ALA A 8 1.31 -12.83 -6.23
CA ALA A 8 0.27 -11.83 -6.09
C ALA A 8 0.81 -10.69 -5.23
N ASP A 9 0.55 -9.47 -5.65
CA ASP A 9 0.96 -8.26 -4.94
C ASP A 9 -0.28 -7.50 -4.47
N LEU A 10 -0.41 -7.30 -3.16
CA LEU A 10 -1.55 -6.61 -2.56
C LEU A 10 -1.47 -5.08 -2.68
N HIS A 11 -0.31 -4.53 -3.04
CA HIS A 11 -0.14 -3.08 -3.15
C HIS A 11 1.05 -2.70 -4.03
N CYS A 12 0.77 -2.09 -5.17
CA CYS A 12 1.78 -1.47 -6.06
C CYS A 12 1.17 -0.33 -6.88
N HIS A 13 2.01 0.48 -7.54
CA HIS A 13 1.61 1.69 -8.28
C HIS A 13 2.01 1.64 -9.76
N THR A 14 1.63 0.59 -10.46
CA THR A 14 2.13 0.20 -11.78
C THR A 14 2.19 1.33 -12.83
N LEU A 15 1.16 2.19 -12.91
CA LEU A 15 1.11 3.26 -13.90
C LEU A 15 1.40 4.66 -13.35
N PHE A 16 1.69 4.80 -12.09
CA PHE A 16 1.92 6.11 -11.46
C PHE A 16 2.94 6.95 -12.23
N LYS A 17 4.12 6.39 -12.55
CA LYS A 17 5.19 7.10 -13.28
C LYS A 17 4.85 7.36 -14.74
N TYR A 18 4.01 6.53 -15.37
CA TYR A 18 3.56 6.72 -16.75
C TYR A 18 2.67 7.94 -16.89
N ILE A 19 1.72 8.13 -15.99
CA ILE A 19 0.83 9.28 -15.94
C ILE A 19 1.63 10.57 -15.74
N GLN A 20 2.63 10.52 -14.85
CA GLN A 20 3.49 11.67 -14.58
C GLN A 20 4.31 12.11 -15.81
N ARG A 21 4.57 11.20 -16.74
CA ARG A 21 5.41 11.45 -17.91
C ARG A 21 4.65 11.45 -19.23
N ASP A 22 3.33 11.33 -19.21
CA ASP A 22 2.46 11.20 -20.38
C ASP A 22 2.94 10.10 -21.37
N ILE A 23 3.46 8.97 -20.82
CA ILE A 23 3.95 7.85 -21.62
C ILE A 23 2.76 6.96 -21.99
N VAL A 24 2.70 6.58 -23.27
CA VAL A 24 1.60 5.80 -23.85
C VAL A 24 1.90 4.31 -23.92
N ASP A 25 3.16 3.92 -24.10
CA ASP A 25 3.54 2.50 -24.08
C ASP A 25 3.71 2.00 -22.66
N LEU A 26 2.71 1.30 -22.17
CA LEU A 26 2.65 0.78 -20.80
C LEU A 26 3.52 -0.47 -20.57
N TRP A 27 4.07 -1.06 -21.65
CA TRP A 27 4.94 -2.24 -21.59
C TRP A 27 6.42 -1.89 -21.68
N GLU A 28 6.77 -0.65 -21.97
CA GLU A 28 8.17 -0.20 -21.99
C GLU A 28 8.55 0.39 -20.63
N PRO A 29 9.47 -0.23 -19.88
CA PRO A 29 9.91 0.27 -18.57
C PRO A 29 10.53 1.67 -18.65
N ILE A 30 10.24 2.50 -17.67
CA ILE A 30 10.85 3.82 -17.56
C ILE A 30 12.19 3.69 -16.83
N GLY A 31 13.28 4.05 -17.49
CA GLY A 31 14.62 4.04 -16.88
C GLY A 31 15.16 2.65 -16.57
N LYS A 32 16.28 2.62 -15.82
CA LYS A 32 16.91 1.39 -15.34
C LYS A 32 17.51 1.62 -13.95
N PRO A 33 17.57 0.60 -13.09
CA PRO A 33 18.25 0.67 -11.82
C PRO A 33 19.68 1.19 -11.96
N ASN A 34 20.06 2.18 -11.18
CA ASN A 34 21.41 2.72 -11.15
C ASN A 34 21.85 3.04 -9.71
N LEU A 35 23.16 3.17 -9.51
CA LEU A 35 23.73 3.41 -8.18
C LEU A 35 23.26 4.73 -7.56
N PHE A 36 23.02 5.74 -8.39
CA PHE A 36 22.62 7.07 -7.92
C PHE A 36 21.20 7.06 -7.34
N ASP A 37 20.25 6.37 -8.00
CA ASP A 37 18.88 6.23 -7.49
C ASP A 37 18.84 5.48 -6.14
N ARG A 38 19.75 4.49 -5.97
CA ARG A 38 19.91 3.79 -4.68
C ARG A 38 20.45 4.71 -3.58
N LEU A 39 21.38 5.61 -3.91
CA LEU A 39 21.93 6.57 -2.94
C LEU A 39 20.93 7.64 -2.51
N ILE A 40 20.08 8.09 -3.43
CA ILE A 40 19.01 9.06 -3.14
C ILE A 40 17.86 8.40 -2.39
N GLY A 41 17.66 7.09 -2.58
CA GLY A 41 16.58 6.34 -1.96
C GLY A 41 15.19 6.55 -2.62
N ILE A 42 15.14 7.12 -3.83
CA ILE A 42 13.91 7.26 -4.63
C ILE A 42 14.21 6.82 -6.06
N PRO A 43 13.73 5.66 -6.50
CA PRO A 43 13.99 5.16 -7.84
C PRO A 43 13.27 6.01 -8.90
N ARG A 44 14.04 6.51 -9.87
CA ARG A 44 13.50 7.22 -11.04
C ARG A 44 13.15 6.30 -12.20
N TYR A 45 13.39 5.01 -12.02
CA TYR A 45 12.98 3.91 -12.89
C TYR A 45 11.71 3.25 -12.36
N THR A 46 11.00 2.51 -13.22
CA THR A 46 9.83 1.74 -12.79
C THR A 46 10.21 0.44 -12.10
N THR A 47 9.49 0.11 -11.04
CA THR A 47 9.74 -1.06 -10.18
C THR A 47 8.65 -2.13 -10.29
N ALA A 48 7.41 -1.74 -10.62
CA ALA A 48 6.26 -2.62 -10.83
C ALA A 48 5.53 -2.34 -12.15
N ASP A 49 6.25 -1.92 -13.21
CA ASP A 49 5.62 -1.81 -14.52
C ASP A 49 5.13 -3.18 -15.03
N LEU A 50 4.24 -3.16 -16.04
CA LEU A 50 3.62 -4.37 -16.57
C LEU A 50 4.63 -5.43 -17.03
N LYS A 51 5.78 -5.01 -17.54
CA LYS A 51 6.84 -5.92 -17.98
C LYS A 51 7.53 -6.58 -16.78
N ASN A 52 7.89 -5.81 -15.75
CA ASN A 52 8.48 -6.34 -14.52
C ASN A 52 7.51 -7.29 -13.80
N LEU A 53 6.22 -6.93 -13.71
CA LEU A 53 5.19 -7.82 -13.16
C LEU A 53 5.11 -9.14 -13.95
N ALA A 54 5.06 -9.07 -15.28
CA ALA A 54 5.01 -10.26 -16.13
C ALA A 54 6.28 -11.12 -16.02
N GLN A 55 7.47 -10.50 -16.02
CA GLN A 55 8.75 -11.20 -15.85
C GLN A 55 8.86 -11.91 -14.50
N GLY A 56 8.32 -11.29 -13.45
CA GLY A 56 8.24 -11.82 -12.09
C GLY A 56 7.08 -12.79 -11.87
N GLU A 57 6.32 -13.14 -12.92
CA GLU A 57 5.20 -14.11 -12.85
C GLU A 57 4.06 -13.68 -11.91
N VAL A 58 3.85 -12.36 -11.77
CA VAL A 58 2.71 -11.83 -11.04
C VAL A 58 1.42 -12.12 -11.83
N GLN A 59 0.48 -12.80 -11.18
CA GLN A 59 -0.82 -13.16 -11.75
C GLN A 59 -1.93 -12.21 -11.30
N ILE A 60 -1.79 -11.64 -10.09
CA ILE A 60 -2.75 -10.73 -9.48
C ILE A 60 -1.96 -9.53 -8.94
N ALA A 61 -2.33 -8.34 -9.35
CA ALA A 61 -1.79 -7.09 -8.81
C ALA A 61 -2.93 -6.19 -8.32
N CYS A 62 -2.93 -5.89 -7.03
CA CYS A 62 -3.78 -4.86 -6.46
C CYS A 62 -3.08 -3.51 -6.65
N VAL A 63 -3.63 -2.72 -7.54
CA VAL A 63 -3.01 -1.47 -7.97
C VAL A 63 -3.65 -0.29 -7.27
N ALA A 64 -2.85 0.44 -6.51
CA ALA A 64 -3.28 1.64 -5.82
C ALA A 64 -3.33 2.83 -6.78
N LEU A 65 -4.54 3.33 -7.02
CA LEU A 65 -4.75 4.59 -7.72
C LEU A 65 -4.46 5.73 -6.73
N THR A 66 -3.49 6.58 -7.06
CA THR A 66 -2.99 7.59 -6.11
C THR A 66 -2.59 8.87 -6.85
N PRO A 67 -3.48 9.84 -6.96
CA PRO A 67 -3.06 11.18 -7.39
C PRO A 67 -1.98 11.72 -6.44
N PRO A 68 -0.91 12.38 -6.93
CA PRO A 68 0.08 12.98 -6.05
C PRO A 68 -0.56 13.94 -5.04
N GLU A 69 -0.23 13.79 -3.77
CA GLU A 69 -0.64 14.76 -2.78
C GLU A 69 0.08 16.09 -3.04
N GLN A 70 -0.67 17.15 -3.15
CA GLN A 70 -0.14 18.48 -3.51
C GLN A 70 1.03 18.91 -2.62
N LYS A 71 0.94 18.63 -1.33
CA LYS A 71 1.98 19.00 -0.35
C LYS A 71 3.30 18.26 -0.51
N THR A 72 3.33 17.06 -1.09
CA THR A 72 4.58 16.32 -1.32
C THR A 72 5.52 17.04 -2.29
N LEU A 73 5.01 18.02 -3.01
CA LEU A 73 5.73 18.75 -4.06
C LEU A 73 6.06 20.20 -3.67
N PHE A 74 5.58 20.66 -2.52
CA PHE A 74 5.92 21.98 -2.00
C PHE A 74 7.21 21.91 -1.17
N PHE A 75 8.33 22.23 -1.80
CA PHE A 75 9.56 22.50 -1.09
C PHE A 75 9.58 23.97 -0.68
N GLN A 76 9.50 24.26 0.61
CA GLN A 76 9.71 25.61 1.13
C GLN A 76 11.20 25.80 1.37
N GLY A 77 11.77 26.85 0.82
CA GLY A 77 13.16 27.19 1.04
C GLY A 77 13.50 28.59 0.56
N LYS A 78 14.65 29.11 1.00
CA LYS A 78 15.20 30.38 0.55
C LYS A 78 15.67 30.42 -0.91
N LEU A 79 15.42 29.33 -1.65
CA LEU A 79 15.83 29.18 -3.04
C LEU A 79 14.73 29.73 -3.98
N PRO A 80 15.08 30.29 -5.14
CA PRO A 80 14.11 30.71 -6.14
C PRO A 80 13.21 29.55 -6.59
N ASP A 81 11.93 29.80 -6.85
CA ASP A 81 10.91 28.81 -7.23
C ASP A 81 11.35 27.87 -8.35
N LYS A 82 12.00 28.41 -9.39
CA LYS A 82 12.55 27.59 -10.50
C LYS A 82 13.62 26.60 -10.06
N VAL A 83 14.38 26.90 -9.02
CA VAL A 83 15.41 26.00 -8.48
C VAL A 83 14.73 24.93 -7.64
N LEU A 84 13.75 25.31 -6.83
CA LEU A 84 12.93 24.38 -6.02
C LEU A 84 12.14 23.42 -6.92
N GLU A 85 11.54 23.91 -8.01
CA GLU A 85 10.84 23.09 -9.00
C GLU A 85 11.75 22.03 -9.65
N LYS A 86 12.96 22.45 -10.09
CA LYS A 86 13.96 21.53 -10.64
C LYS A 86 14.44 20.51 -9.62
N PHE A 87 14.60 20.95 -8.37
CA PHE A 87 15.00 20.07 -7.29
C PHE A 87 13.89 19.06 -6.94
N SER A 88 12.63 19.51 -6.84
CA SER A 88 11.46 18.64 -6.71
C SER A 88 11.38 17.60 -7.80
N SER A 89 11.54 18.05 -9.05
CA SER A 89 11.56 17.17 -10.22
C SER A 89 12.70 16.15 -10.15
N PHE A 90 13.86 16.60 -9.74
CA PHE A 90 15.04 15.73 -9.60
C PHE A 90 14.86 14.67 -8.52
N VAL A 91 14.32 15.03 -7.35
CA VAL A 91 14.12 14.12 -6.22
C VAL A 91 12.93 13.17 -6.47
N SER A 92 11.80 13.69 -6.94
CA SER A 92 10.59 12.86 -7.16
C SER A 92 10.62 12.05 -8.45
N GLY A 93 11.47 12.41 -9.41
CA GLY A 93 11.43 11.85 -10.77
C GLY A 93 10.23 12.30 -11.60
N ILE A 94 9.41 13.23 -11.09
CA ILE A 94 8.27 13.83 -11.79
C ILE A 94 8.79 14.99 -12.67
N PRO A 95 8.40 15.09 -13.95
CA PRO A 95 8.82 16.21 -14.80
C PRO A 95 8.46 17.59 -14.21
N ALA A 96 9.34 18.57 -14.36
CA ALA A 96 9.18 19.89 -13.74
C ALA A 96 7.88 20.61 -14.11
N ASN A 97 7.41 20.46 -15.37
CA ASN A 97 6.12 21.00 -15.80
C ASN A 97 4.94 20.34 -15.05
N LYS A 98 5.03 19.06 -14.72
CA LYS A 98 4.02 18.35 -13.90
C LYS A 98 4.08 18.79 -12.44
N VAL A 99 5.28 18.95 -11.89
CA VAL A 99 5.44 19.51 -10.53
C VAL A 99 4.73 20.86 -10.42
N ARG A 100 4.97 21.76 -11.39
CA ARG A 100 4.30 23.06 -11.45
C ARG A 100 2.78 22.95 -11.54
N PHE A 101 2.28 22.04 -12.38
CA PHE A 101 0.84 21.80 -12.49
C PHE A 101 0.24 21.31 -11.18
N TYR A 102 0.89 20.35 -10.49
CA TYR A 102 0.40 19.84 -9.20
C TYR A 102 0.47 20.86 -8.07
N GLN A 103 1.36 21.85 -8.17
CA GLN A 103 1.45 22.98 -7.24
C GLN A 103 0.39 24.05 -7.51
N SER A 104 -0.21 24.07 -8.71
CA SER A 104 -1.15 25.10 -9.10
C SER A 104 -2.54 24.90 -8.48
N GLU A 105 -3.31 26.00 -8.47
CA GLU A 105 -4.71 26.00 -8.09
C GLU A 105 -5.63 25.25 -9.07
N GLU A 106 -5.13 24.84 -10.22
CA GLU A 106 -5.87 24.09 -11.23
C GLU A 106 -5.84 22.59 -10.99
N TYR A 107 -4.97 22.14 -10.07
CA TYR A 107 -4.81 20.74 -9.76
C TYR A 107 -6.00 20.18 -9.00
N ASP A 108 -6.63 19.16 -9.57
CA ASP A 108 -7.78 18.46 -9.01
C ASP A 108 -7.46 16.98 -8.86
N HIS A 109 -7.34 16.51 -7.63
CA HIS A 109 -7.05 15.12 -7.29
C HIS A 109 -8.05 14.14 -7.93
N TYR A 110 -9.35 14.46 -7.87
CA TYR A 110 -10.38 13.57 -8.38
C TYR A 110 -10.32 13.43 -9.91
N LYS A 111 -10.08 14.52 -10.63
CA LYS A 111 -9.88 14.43 -12.10
C LYS A 111 -8.67 13.57 -12.45
N LEU A 112 -7.59 13.66 -11.67
CA LEU A 112 -6.41 12.84 -11.92
C LEU A 112 -6.68 11.37 -11.57
N LEU A 113 -7.40 11.07 -10.48
CA LEU A 113 -7.87 9.73 -10.16
C LEU A 113 -8.66 9.09 -11.32
N ILE A 114 -9.61 9.84 -11.88
CA ILE A 114 -10.39 9.38 -13.03
C ILE A 114 -9.50 9.13 -14.25
N ARG A 115 -8.56 10.04 -14.54
CA ARG A 115 -7.60 9.87 -15.63
C ARG A 115 -6.71 8.64 -15.44
N GLU A 116 -6.26 8.38 -14.22
CA GLU A 116 -5.46 7.20 -13.90
C GLU A 116 -6.25 5.91 -14.13
N ARG A 117 -7.47 5.83 -13.59
CA ARG A 117 -8.40 4.73 -13.82
C ARG A 117 -8.61 4.48 -15.32
N ASP A 118 -8.90 5.53 -16.08
CA ASP A 118 -9.23 5.45 -17.50
C ASP A 118 -8.02 5.01 -18.34
N LEU A 119 -6.79 5.36 -17.92
CA LEU A 119 -5.57 4.87 -18.54
C LEU A 119 -5.44 3.34 -18.39
N TYR A 120 -5.71 2.79 -17.21
CA TYR A 120 -5.73 1.34 -17.02
C TYR A 120 -6.80 0.67 -17.88
N ILE A 121 -8.01 1.21 -17.91
CA ILE A 121 -9.11 0.63 -18.69
C ILE A 121 -8.80 0.69 -20.20
N GLY A 122 -8.30 1.81 -20.69
CA GLY A 122 -7.97 1.99 -22.12
C GLY A 122 -6.79 1.14 -22.58
N GLY A 123 -5.78 0.98 -21.74
CA GLY A 123 -4.55 0.26 -22.05
C GLY A 123 -4.68 -1.27 -22.10
N GLN A 124 -5.79 -1.85 -21.65
CA GLN A 124 -6.01 -3.32 -21.66
C GLN A 124 -5.93 -3.95 -23.06
N LYS A 125 -6.12 -3.16 -24.11
CA LYS A 125 -6.05 -3.62 -25.51
C LYS A 125 -4.62 -3.85 -26.00
N ILE A 126 -3.63 -3.34 -25.28
CA ILE A 126 -2.22 -3.41 -25.64
C ILE A 126 -1.60 -4.66 -25.02
N SER A 127 -0.77 -5.37 -25.78
CA SER A 127 -0.02 -6.54 -25.29
C SER A 127 1.48 -6.31 -25.43
N GLY A 128 2.26 -6.91 -24.51
CA GLY A 128 3.71 -6.92 -24.55
C GLY A 128 4.27 -8.32 -24.83
N ASN A 129 5.39 -8.40 -25.52
CA ASN A 129 6.18 -9.63 -25.65
C ASN A 129 7.26 -9.65 -24.56
N VAL A 130 7.08 -10.51 -23.57
CA VAL A 130 7.91 -10.53 -22.36
C VAL A 130 8.64 -11.85 -22.22
N LYS A 131 9.93 -11.80 -21.88
CA LYS A 131 10.71 -12.98 -21.51
C LYS A 131 10.46 -13.30 -20.04
N ILE A 132 9.85 -14.43 -19.76
CA ILE A 132 9.52 -14.88 -18.40
C ILE A 132 10.78 -15.41 -17.72
N ASN A 133 11.08 -14.92 -16.52
CA ASN A 133 12.35 -15.20 -15.83
C ASN A 133 12.53 -16.68 -15.48
N SER A 134 11.48 -17.38 -15.03
CA SER A 134 11.58 -18.78 -14.62
C SER A 134 11.80 -19.75 -15.78
N THR A 135 11.23 -19.45 -16.95
CA THR A 135 11.27 -20.34 -18.12
C THR A 135 12.28 -19.89 -19.18
N GLY A 136 12.70 -18.64 -19.17
CA GLY A 136 13.51 -18.01 -20.21
C GLY A 136 12.80 -17.85 -21.56
N LYS A 137 11.51 -18.26 -21.66
CA LYS A 137 10.71 -18.21 -22.90
C LYS A 137 10.02 -16.86 -23.03
N LYS A 138 9.80 -16.43 -24.27
CA LYS A 138 8.95 -15.27 -24.59
C LYS A 138 7.49 -15.70 -24.56
N SER A 139 6.65 -14.86 -23.93
CA SER A 139 5.20 -15.01 -23.88
C SER A 139 4.54 -13.70 -24.28
N THR A 140 3.37 -13.80 -24.91
CA THR A 140 2.51 -12.63 -25.13
C THR A 140 1.78 -12.33 -23.82
N CYS A 141 2.08 -11.19 -23.23
CA CYS A 141 1.52 -10.77 -21.96
C CYS A 141 0.49 -9.66 -22.15
N ARG A 142 -0.59 -9.74 -21.38
CA ARG A 142 -1.68 -8.75 -21.31
C ARG A 142 -2.00 -8.48 -19.86
N TYR A 143 -2.83 -7.50 -19.62
CA TYR A 143 -3.50 -7.34 -18.35
C TYR A 143 -5.00 -7.10 -18.56
N LYS A 144 -5.77 -7.36 -17.54
CA LYS A 144 -7.20 -7.07 -17.51
C LYS A 144 -7.58 -6.50 -16.15
N VAL A 145 -8.23 -5.34 -16.15
CA VAL A 145 -8.89 -4.81 -14.96
C VAL A 145 -10.14 -5.64 -14.71
N VAL A 146 -10.32 -6.11 -13.48
CA VAL A 146 -11.39 -7.04 -13.10
C VAL A 146 -12.37 -6.41 -12.12
N LYS A 147 -13.64 -6.83 -12.19
CA LYS A 147 -14.75 -6.31 -11.37
C LYS A 147 -14.98 -7.14 -10.10
N ASN A 148 -14.61 -8.40 -10.13
CA ASN A 148 -14.87 -9.38 -9.09
C ASN A 148 -13.91 -10.56 -9.21
N PHE A 149 -13.92 -11.42 -8.21
CA PHE A 149 -13.01 -12.57 -8.18
C PHE A 149 -13.33 -13.63 -9.25
N ALA A 150 -14.56 -13.76 -9.73
CA ALA A 150 -14.89 -14.71 -10.81
C ALA A 150 -14.13 -14.40 -12.10
N GLU A 151 -13.93 -13.10 -12.41
CA GLU A 151 -13.08 -12.68 -13.54
C GLU A 151 -11.61 -13.03 -13.29
N VAL A 152 -11.12 -12.90 -12.05
CA VAL A 152 -9.76 -13.35 -11.67
C VAL A 152 -9.62 -14.86 -11.93
N GLU A 153 -10.55 -15.68 -11.42
CA GLU A 153 -10.52 -17.15 -11.64
C GLU A 153 -10.51 -17.51 -13.13
N SER A 154 -11.30 -16.84 -13.93
CA SER A 154 -11.32 -17.04 -15.39
C SER A 154 -9.95 -16.77 -16.02
N ILE A 155 -9.28 -15.68 -15.63
CA ILE A 155 -7.92 -15.35 -16.10
C ILE A 155 -6.92 -16.42 -15.66
N LEU A 156 -6.93 -16.83 -14.41
CA LEU A 156 -6.02 -17.83 -13.86
C LEU A 156 -6.17 -19.18 -14.55
N ASN A 157 -7.41 -19.61 -14.82
CA ASN A 157 -7.69 -20.83 -15.56
C ASN A 157 -7.16 -20.77 -17.00
N THR A 158 -7.29 -19.63 -17.67
CA THR A 158 -6.74 -19.40 -19.01
C THR A 158 -5.21 -19.44 -18.98
N ASN A 159 -4.56 -18.76 -18.02
CA ASN A 159 -3.12 -18.78 -17.86
C ASN A 159 -2.55 -20.18 -17.59
N ASN A 160 -3.30 -21.03 -16.89
CA ASN A 160 -2.90 -22.42 -16.61
C ASN A 160 -3.01 -23.32 -17.85
N SER A 161 -3.95 -23.02 -18.76
CA SER A 161 -4.17 -23.81 -19.98
C SER A 161 -3.26 -23.42 -21.14
N ASP A 162 -2.81 -22.15 -21.21
CA ASP A 162 -1.92 -21.66 -22.27
C ASP A 162 -0.72 -20.89 -21.68
N THR A 163 0.43 -21.53 -21.68
CA THR A 163 1.68 -20.94 -21.16
C THR A 163 2.33 -19.92 -22.11
N ASN A 164 1.85 -19.82 -23.35
CA ASN A 164 2.37 -18.84 -24.33
C ASN A 164 1.67 -17.48 -24.22
N GLN A 165 0.52 -17.45 -23.55
CA GLN A 165 -0.23 -16.23 -23.26
C GLN A 165 -0.40 -16.08 -21.76
N ARG A 166 -0.16 -14.88 -21.25
CA ARG A 166 -0.33 -14.58 -19.82
C ARG A 166 -1.09 -13.28 -19.65
N THR A 167 -2.08 -13.31 -18.79
CA THR A 167 -2.86 -12.13 -18.43
C THR A 167 -2.71 -11.85 -16.95
N ILE A 168 -2.32 -10.62 -16.60
CA ILE A 168 -2.27 -10.16 -15.21
C ILE A 168 -3.65 -9.64 -14.84
N ALA A 169 -4.25 -10.15 -13.78
CA ALA A 169 -5.47 -9.60 -13.20
C ALA A 169 -5.13 -8.34 -12.39
N ILE A 170 -5.67 -7.19 -12.80
CA ILE A 170 -5.51 -5.91 -12.11
C ILE A 170 -6.76 -5.63 -11.29
N ILE A 171 -6.59 -5.50 -9.98
CA ILE A 171 -7.63 -5.12 -9.02
C ILE A 171 -7.33 -3.70 -8.57
N PHE A 172 -8.28 -2.79 -8.71
CA PHE A 172 -8.11 -1.44 -8.19
C PHE A 172 -8.20 -1.40 -6.67
N THR A 173 -7.33 -0.59 -6.11
CA THR A 173 -7.43 -0.03 -4.76
C THR A 173 -7.24 1.48 -4.86
N ILE A 174 -7.50 2.22 -3.79
CA ILE A 174 -7.23 3.66 -3.76
C ILE A 174 -6.37 3.94 -2.54
N GLU A 175 -5.26 4.65 -2.75
CA GLU A 175 -4.43 5.08 -1.64
C GLU A 175 -4.73 6.52 -1.28
N SER A 176 -5.37 6.67 -0.12
CA SER A 176 -5.86 7.90 0.50
C SER A 176 -7.09 8.54 -0.13
N MET A 177 -7.99 8.94 0.75
CA MET A 177 -9.26 9.59 0.41
C MET A 177 -9.09 11.00 -0.17
N HIS A 178 -7.88 11.60 -0.11
CA HIS A 178 -7.63 12.86 -0.82
C HIS A 178 -7.92 12.73 -2.32
N ALA A 179 -7.76 11.53 -2.88
CA ALA A 179 -8.10 11.21 -4.26
C ALA A 179 -9.56 11.54 -4.62
N LEU A 180 -10.46 11.59 -3.63
CA LEU A 180 -11.85 12.00 -3.84
C LEU A 180 -12.09 13.51 -3.70
N GLY A 181 -11.04 14.31 -3.61
CA GLY A 181 -11.12 15.78 -3.57
C GLY A 181 -11.20 16.35 -2.16
N THR A 182 -10.58 15.68 -1.19
CA THR A 182 -10.40 16.21 0.17
C THR A 182 -8.95 16.62 0.41
N GLY A 183 -8.70 17.44 1.42
CA GLY A 183 -7.33 17.82 1.82
C GLY A 183 -6.60 18.74 0.85
N HIS A 184 -7.28 19.33 -0.12
CA HIS A 184 -6.71 20.40 -0.94
C HIS A 184 -6.44 21.64 -0.11
N VAL A 185 -5.22 22.13 -0.14
CA VAL A 185 -4.81 23.36 0.52
C VAL A 185 -4.08 24.28 -0.45
N ASP A 186 -4.19 25.58 -0.20
CA ASP A 186 -3.37 26.56 -0.88
C ASP A 186 -1.94 26.58 -0.28
N PHE A 187 -1.08 27.43 -0.85
CA PHE A 187 0.30 27.60 -0.40
C PHE A 187 0.40 28.03 1.09
N ASN A 188 -0.62 28.70 1.62
CA ASN A 188 -0.67 29.13 3.02
C ASN A 188 -1.29 28.08 3.94
N GLY A 189 -1.65 26.91 3.42
CA GLY A 189 -2.28 25.83 4.18
C GLY A 189 -3.79 26.00 4.40
N ASN A 190 -4.44 26.96 3.73
CA ASN A 190 -5.89 27.10 3.78
C ASN A 190 -6.56 26.13 2.82
N LEU A 191 -7.78 25.68 3.14
CA LEU A 191 -8.58 24.87 2.21
C LEU A 191 -8.86 25.67 0.94
N ASN A 192 -8.49 25.10 -0.20
CA ASN A 192 -8.75 25.73 -1.48
C ASN A 192 -10.13 25.33 -2.04
N LYS A 193 -10.52 25.95 -3.17
CA LYS A 193 -11.80 25.77 -3.85
C LYS A 193 -12.11 24.35 -4.33
N PHE A 194 -11.11 23.47 -4.37
CA PHE A 194 -11.27 22.08 -4.83
C PHE A 194 -11.66 21.12 -3.72
N ASN A 195 -11.68 21.58 -2.46
CA ASN A 195 -12.24 20.74 -1.41
C ASN A 195 -13.75 20.60 -1.61
N VAL A 196 -14.17 19.36 -1.71
CA VAL A 196 -15.58 19.03 -1.88
C VAL A 196 -16.33 19.12 -0.56
N SER A 197 -17.63 19.37 -0.63
CA SER A 197 -18.50 19.26 0.54
C SER A 197 -18.66 17.80 0.97
N ASP A 198 -19.08 17.58 2.20
CA ASP A 198 -19.38 16.24 2.73
C ASP A 198 -20.38 15.48 1.84
N GLU A 199 -21.40 16.18 1.31
CA GLU A 199 -22.38 15.60 0.41
C GLU A 199 -21.74 15.09 -0.89
N VAL A 200 -20.92 15.90 -1.55
CA VAL A 200 -20.21 15.52 -2.78
C VAL A 200 -19.27 14.36 -2.50
N LEU A 201 -18.55 14.39 -1.38
CA LEU A 201 -17.66 13.29 -0.98
C LEU A 201 -18.44 11.97 -0.85
N LEU A 202 -19.58 11.99 -0.16
CA LEU A 202 -20.37 10.77 0.01
C LEU A 202 -20.97 10.26 -1.31
N LYS A 203 -21.35 11.15 -2.24
CA LYS A 203 -21.77 10.77 -3.60
C LYS A 203 -20.63 10.14 -4.39
N ARG A 204 -19.39 10.62 -4.24
CA ARG A 204 -18.19 10.00 -4.84
C ARG A 204 -17.90 8.64 -4.22
N VAL A 205 -18.06 8.48 -2.92
CA VAL A 205 -17.98 7.17 -2.24
C VAL A 205 -19.03 6.21 -2.79
N ASP A 206 -20.25 6.65 -3.00
CA ASP A 206 -21.29 5.82 -3.62
C ASP A 206 -20.92 5.42 -5.06
N ALA A 207 -20.39 6.35 -5.83
CA ALA A 207 -19.91 6.06 -7.18
C ALA A 207 -18.85 4.95 -7.19
N LEU A 208 -17.87 4.96 -6.26
CA LEU A 208 -16.90 3.88 -6.11
C LEU A 208 -17.57 2.52 -5.83
N LYS A 209 -18.70 2.51 -5.11
CA LYS A 209 -19.48 1.31 -4.78
C LYS A 209 -20.37 0.81 -5.92
N GLY A 210 -20.32 1.47 -7.08
CA GLY A 210 -21.16 1.15 -8.22
C GLY A 210 -22.56 1.79 -8.18
N ILE A 211 -22.77 2.85 -7.39
CA ILE A 211 -24.04 3.58 -7.26
C ILE A 211 -23.90 4.94 -7.95
N ALA A 212 -24.70 5.18 -8.99
CA ALA A 212 -24.75 6.48 -9.65
C ALA A 212 -25.51 7.52 -8.82
N SER A 213 -25.18 8.79 -8.99
CA SER A 213 -25.90 9.94 -8.46
C SER A 213 -26.16 10.97 -9.57
N ASP A 214 -26.75 12.11 -9.20
CA ASP A 214 -26.96 13.26 -10.08
C ASP A 214 -25.66 13.91 -10.58
N ILE A 215 -24.56 13.74 -9.85
CA ILE A 215 -23.27 14.37 -10.15
C ILE A 215 -22.16 13.37 -10.51
N GLU A 216 -22.30 12.08 -10.14
CA GLU A 216 -21.27 11.07 -10.32
C GLU A 216 -21.82 9.80 -10.99
N LYS A 217 -21.07 9.29 -11.95
CA LYS A 217 -21.37 7.99 -12.59
C LYS A 217 -20.85 6.85 -11.73
N ALA A 218 -21.61 5.77 -11.66
CA ALA A 218 -21.17 4.54 -11.02
C ALA A 218 -19.86 4.01 -11.63
N TRP A 219 -18.94 3.61 -10.79
CA TRP A 219 -17.73 2.90 -11.24
C TRP A 219 -18.07 1.47 -11.63
N GLU A 220 -17.64 1.09 -12.80
CA GLU A 220 -17.75 -0.29 -13.29
C GLU A 220 -16.77 -1.23 -12.55
N TYR A 221 -15.59 -0.72 -12.23
CA TYR A 221 -14.51 -1.42 -11.54
C TYR A 221 -14.31 -0.81 -10.16
N SER A 222 -15.13 -1.23 -9.21
CA SER A 222 -15.04 -0.77 -7.81
C SER A 222 -13.73 -1.23 -7.18
N PRO A 223 -13.03 -0.39 -6.40
CA PRO A 223 -11.83 -0.81 -5.69
C PRO A 223 -12.14 -1.89 -4.64
N ALA A 224 -11.17 -2.77 -4.37
CA ALA A 224 -11.29 -3.78 -3.33
C ALA A 224 -11.20 -3.17 -1.93
N TRP A 225 -10.29 -2.23 -1.75
CA TRP A 225 -10.14 -1.43 -0.52
C TRP A 225 -9.59 -0.04 -0.80
N VAL A 226 -9.70 0.82 0.22
CA VAL A 226 -9.12 2.16 0.22
C VAL A 226 -8.34 2.38 1.51
N THR A 227 -7.22 3.10 1.46
CA THR A 227 -6.62 3.70 2.66
C THR A 227 -7.30 5.02 2.97
N MET A 228 -7.52 5.32 4.24
CA MET A 228 -8.25 6.53 4.63
C MET A 228 -7.41 7.79 4.49
N THR A 229 -6.09 7.65 4.63
CA THR A 229 -5.11 8.75 4.58
C THR A 229 -3.78 8.23 4.07
N HIS A 230 -2.82 9.13 3.77
CA HIS A 230 -1.47 8.75 3.36
C HIS A 230 -0.42 9.60 4.09
N ALA A 231 0.23 10.55 3.43
CA ALA A 231 1.34 11.29 4.01
C ALA A 231 0.93 12.63 4.67
N PHE A 232 -0.31 13.08 4.47
CA PHE A 232 -0.78 14.39 4.91
C PHE A 232 -2.20 14.36 5.43
N ASN A 233 -2.58 15.43 6.15
CA ASN A 233 -3.95 15.63 6.54
C ASN A 233 -4.87 15.81 5.32
N ASN A 234 -5.87 14.96 5.23
CA ASN A 234 -6.90 15.03 4.18
C ASN A 234 -8.30 15.34 4.73
N GLY A 235 -8.43 15.68 6.02
CA GLY A 235 -9.71 16.00 6.65
C GLY A 235 -10.57 14.79 7.02
N ILE A 236 -10.12 13.56 6.76
CA ILE A 236 -10.87 12.33 6.99
C ILE A 236 -10.46 11.65 8.30
N CYS A 237 -9.17 11.49 8.52
CA CYS A 237 -8.65 10.92 9.76
C CYS A 237 -7.21 11.37 10.02
N GLY A 238 -6.74 11.14 11.23
CA GLY A 238 -5.33 11.32 11.58
C GLY A 238 -4.46 10.28 10.88
N TYR A 239 -3.24 10.68 10.57
CA TYR A 239 -2.27 9.86 9.86
C TYR A 239 -1.02 9.58 10.70
N ALA A 240 -0.36 8.46 10.43
CA ALA A 240 0.98 8.15 10.92
C ALA A 240 1.99 8.75 9.95
N GLN A 241 2.97 9.48 10.46
CA GLN A 241 3.97 10.14 9.63
C GLN A 241 4.82 9.12 8.87
N PRO A 242 4.80 9.09 7.52
CA PRO A 242 5.57 8.16 6.72
C PRO A 242 6.92 8.70 6.24
N LEU A 243 7.13 10.04 6.35
CA LEU A 243 8.27 10.70 5.77
C LEU A 243 9.45 10.74 6.73
N LEU A 244 10.64 10.43 6.22
CA LEU A 244 11.90 10.56 6.94
C LEU A 244 12.15 12.03 7.34
N LYS A 245 12.85 12.23 8.48
CA LYS A 245 13.18 13.54 9.02
C LYS A 245 13.77 14.49 7.97
N ASN A 246 14.78 14.03 7.24
CA ASN A 246 15.47 14.83 6.22
C ASN A 246 14.51 15.30 5.11
N ILE A 247 13.56 14.46 4.72
CA ILE A 247 12.57 14.79 3.69
C ILE A 247 11.58 15.81 4.27
N ARG A 248 11.15 15.64 5.52
CA ARG A 248 10.24 16.58 6.18
C ARG A 248 10.86 17.95 6.38
N GLU A 249 12.12 18.02 6.80
CA GLU A 249 12.87 19.29 6.93
C GLU A 249 12.98 19.99 5.58
N LEU A 250 13.18 19.23 4.50
CA LEU A 250 13.25 19.76 3.15
C LEU A 250 11.89 20.29 2.65
N LEU A 251 10.79 19.67 3.08
CA LEU A 251 9.41 20.07 2.77
C LEU A 251 8.88 21.11 3.75
N ASP A 252 9.73 21.64 4.63
CA ASP A 252 9.36 22.54 5.75
C ASP A 252 8.24 21.99 6.63
N TYR A 253 8.29 20.70 6.85
CA TYR A 253 7.32 19.96 7.66
C TYR A 253 7.55 20.11 9.17
N SER A 254 8.67 20.72 9.55
CA SER A 254 9.13 20.83 10.94
C SER A 254 8.45 21.95 11.72
N GLU A 255 7.90 22.95 11.04
CA GLU A 255 7.38 24.14 11.72
C GLU A 255 6.11 23.95 12.57
N PRO A 256 5.16 23.11 12.23
CA PRO A 256 3.93 23.00 13.02
C PRO A 256 4.12 22.36 14.39
N PHE A 257 5.23 21.67 14.62
CA PHE A 257 5.42 20.82 15.80
C PHE A 257 6.48 21.34 16.77
N SER A 258 7.42 22.19 16.34
CA SER A 258 8.59 22.52 17.15
C SER A 258 8.51 23.84 17.92
N ASN A 259 7.67 24.80 17.53
CA ASN A 259 7.78 26.17 18.02
C ASN A 259 6.55 26.74 18.73
N GLY A 260 5.56 25.96 19.12
CA GLY A 260 4.39 26.47 19.86
C GLY A 260 3.55 27.48 19.07
N LYS A 261 3.86 27.75 17.83
CA LYS A 261 3.00 28.54 16.94
C LYS A 261 1.83 27.67 16.52
N THR A 262 0.63 28.20 16.61
CA THR A 262 -0.60 27.56 16.14
C THR A 262 -0.40 27.04 14.73
N ALA A 263 -0.24 25.71 14.62
CA ALA A 263 -0.21 25.04 13.35
C ALA A 263 -1.43 25.45 12.54
N PRO A 264 -1.32 25.66 11.23
CA PRO A 264 -2.51 25.79 10.39
C PRO A 264 -3.45 24.64 10.72
N LYS A 265 -4.75 24.93 10.79
CA LYS A 265 -5.83 24.05 11.27
C LYS A 265 -5.79 22.60 10.76
N TYR A 266 -4.99 22.31 9.74
CA TYR A 266 -4.86 21.04 9.03
C TYR A 266 -3.57 20.26 9.30
N GLN A 267 -2.61 20.83 10.02
CA GLN A 267 -1.34 20.14 10.34
C GLN A 267 -1.36 19.49 11.73
N SER A 268 -2.38 19.80 12.52
CA SER A 268 -2.57 19.25 13.87
C SER A 268 -3.12 17.81 13.90
N THR A 269 -3.15 17.10 12.75
CA THR A 269 -3.81 15.80 12.66
C THR A 269 -2.88 14.60 12.61
N ILE A 270 -1.57 14.79 12.75
CA ILE A 270 -0.70 13.64 13.06
C ILE A 270 -1.21 13.07 14.37
N ASN A 271 -1.48 11.76 14.33
CA ASN A 271 -1.97 11.00 15.48
C ASN A 271 -3.30 11.50 16.09
N THR A 272 -4.12 12.24 15.37
CA THR A 272 -5.53 12.44 15.74
C THR A 272 -6.38 11.24 15.34
N GLY A 273 -7.65 11.20 15.77
CA GLY A 273 -8.61 10.16 15.44
C GLY A 273 -9.35 10.41 14.12
N LEU A 274 -10.44 9.68 13.95
CA LEU A 274 -11.37 9.84 12.85
C LEU A 274 -12.16 11.14 12.99
N THR A 275 -12.34 11.86 11.89
CA THR A 275 -13.25 13.00 11.88
C THR A 275 -14.71 12.52 11.79
N PRO A 276 -15.70 13.37 12.10
CA PRO A 276 -17.12 13.01 11.93
C PRO A 276 -17.44 12.56 10.50
N ILE A 277 -16.91 13.23 9.48
CA ILE A 277 -17.09 12.79 8.10
C ILE A 277 -16.31 11.51 7.79
N GLY A 278 -15.14 11.33 8.39
CA GLY A 278 -14.35 10.10 8.26
C GLY A 278 -15.12 8.87 8.74
N LYS A 279 -15.83 8.96 9.87
CA LYS A 279 -16.70 7.88 10.37
C LYS A 279 -17.81 7.55 9.36
N LYS A 280 -18.51 8.57 8.85
CA LYS A 280 -19.56 8.39 7.82
C LYS A 280 -19.01 7.76 6.53
N VAL A 281 -17.82 8.12 6.11
CA VAL A 281 -17.16 7.54 4.93
C VAL A 281 -16.86 6.06 5.16
N ILE A 282 -16.34 5.68 6.33
CA ILE A 282 -16.08 4.27 6.70
C ILE A 282 -17.38 3.47 6.68
N GLU A 283 -18.42 3.94 7.36
CA GLU A 283 -19.75 3.31 7.38
C GLU A 283 -20.30 3.12 5.97
N ARG A 284 -20.18 4.14 5.13
CA ARG A 284 -20.66 4.12 3.75
C ARG A 284 -19.89 3.11 2.89
N LEU A 285 -18.55 3.11 2.93
CA LEU A 285 -17.69 2.17 2.21
C LEU A 285 -17.96 0.72 2.60
N LEU A 286 -18.05 0.45 3.90
CA LEU A 286 -18.33 -0.88 4.44
C LEU A 286 -19.77 -1.31 4.26
N GLY A 287 -20.68 -0.37 4.02
CA GLY A 287 -22.10 -0.62 3.90
C GLY A 287 -22.81 -0.85 5.25
N ILE A 288 -22.27 -0.31 6.34
CA ILE A 288 -22.77 -0.48 7.71
C ILE A 288 -23.77 0.63 8.03
N ASP A 289 -24.91 0.27 8.58
CA ASP A 289 -25.77 1.19 9.31
C ASP A 289 -25.32 1.24 10.78
N PRO A 290 -24.92 2.42 11.29
CA PRO A 290 -24.35 2.52 12.64
C PRO A 290 -25.35 2.26 13.77
N VAL A 291 -26.67 2.33 13.49
CA VAL A 291 -27.74 2.13 14.48
C VAL A 291 -28.14 0.66 14.55
N SER A 292 -28.47 0.07 13.40
CA SER A 292 -28.91 -1.33 13.32
C SER A 292 -27.75 -2.33 13.29
N LEU A 293 -26.51 -1.86 13.13
CA LEU A 293 -25.32 -2.69 12.96
C LEU A 293 -25.48 -3.74 11.84
N SER A 294 -26.25 -3.40 10.81
CA SER A 294 -26.53 -4.30 9.70
C SER A 294 -25.97 -3.73 8.38
N ARG A 295 -25.84 -4.60 7.39
CA ARG A 295 -25.43 -4.21 6.05
C ARG A 295 -26.63 -3.74 5.24
N THR A 296 -27.02 -2.49 5.40
CA THR A 296 -28.18 -1.90 4.72
C THR A 296 -27.82 -0.92 3.60
N ILE A 297 -26.63 -0.34 3.66
CA ILE A 297 -26.18 0.60 2.62
C ILE A 297 -25.83 -0.18 1.34
N PRO A 298 -26.47 0.11 0.21
CA PRO A 298 -26.33 -0.67 -1.02
C PRO A 298 -24.95 -0.55 -1.67
N GLY A 299 -24.73 -1.29 -2.75
CA GLY A 299 -23.52 -1.30 -3.54
C GLY A 299 -22.45 -2.29 -3.03
N LYS A 300 -21.34 -2.36 -3.75
CA LYS A 300 -20.21 -3.22 -3.36
C LYS A 300 -19.65 -2.76 -2.02
N ARG A 301 -19.31 -3.70 -1.11
CA ARG A 301 -18.50 -3.38 0.06
C ARG A 301 -17.09 -3.05 -0.41
N ILE A 302 -16.57 -1.91 0.01
CA ILE A 302 -15.18 -1.53 -0.18
C ILE A 302 -14.53 -1.56 1.20
N HIS A 303 -13.50 -2.38 1.34
CA HIS A 303 -12.82 -2.54 2.63
C HIS A 303 -11.92 -1.34 2.95
N ILE A 304 -11.56 -1.22 4.22
CA ILE A 304 -10.61 -0.22 4.69
C ILE A 304 -9.24 -0.89 4.90
N ASP A 305 -8.23 -0.32 4.27
CA ASP A 305 -6.84 -0.61 4.56
C ASP A 305 -6.36 0.35 5.65
N THR A 306 -5.89 -0.18 6.77
CA THR A 306 -5.50 0.61 7.94
C THR A 306 -4.09 1.20 7.82
N LYS A 307 -3.38 0.90 6.75
CA LYS A 307 -2.08 1.52 6.47
C LYS A 307 -2.18 3.04 6.46
N HIS A 308 -1.15 3.73 6.91
CA HIS A 308 -1.03 5.18 7.05
C HIS A 308 -1.94 5.84 8.10
N MET A 309 -2.99 5.18 8.59
CA MET A 309 -3.80 5.73 9.68
C MET A 309 -2.96 5.88 10.96
N SER A 310 -3.20 6.94 11.71
CA SER A 310 -2.59 7.13 13.04
C SER A 310 -2.99 6.02 14.00
N THR A 311 -2.24 5.84 15.09
CA THR A 311 -2.59 4.87 16.14
C THR A 311 -3.99 5.10 16.68
N LYS A 312 -4.38 6.38 16.91
CA LYS A 312 -5.72 6.74 17.37
C LYS A 312 -6.80 6.46 16.32
N SER A 313 -6.57 6.81 15.05
CA SER A 313 -7.54 6.51 13.98
C SER A 313 -7.74 5.02 13.79
N ARG A 314 -6.67 4.20 13.90
CA ARG A 314 -6.77 2.74 13.85
C ARG A 314 -7.58 2.19 15.01
N GLN A 315 -7.34 2.68 16.24
CA GLN A 315 -8.10 2.26 17.40
C GLN A 315 -9.59 2.55 17.23
N GLU A 316 -9.95 3.80 16.86
CA GLU A 316 -11.35 4.16 16.62
C GLU A 316 -12.01 3.36 15.47
N TYR A 317 -11.25 3.03 14.42
CA TYR A 317 -11.72 2.13 13.37
C TYR A 317 -11.95 0.71 13.88
N TYR A 318 -11.04 0.19 14.70
CA TYR A 318 -11.19 -1.15 15.30
C TYR A 318 -12.42 -1.23 16.21
N ASP A 319 -12.73 -0.18 16.94
CA ASP A 319 -13.94 -0.12 17.77
C ASP A 319 -15.22 -0.21 16.89
N ILE A 320 -15.24 0.44 15.73
CA ILE A 320 -16.36 0.36 14.77
C ILE A 320 -16.51 -1.08 14.27
N ILE A 321 -15.43 -1.70 13.78
CA ILE A 321 -15.53 -3.05 13.20
C ILE A 321 -15.76 -4.13 14.25
N ASP A 322 -15.23 -4.01 15.46
CA ASP A 322 -15.46 -4.95 16.54
C ASP A 322 -16.95 -4.93 16.93
N THR A 323 -17.55 -3.73 17.05
CA THR A 323 -18.97 -3.58 17.33
C THR A 323 -19.81 -4.27 16.25
N TYR A 324 -19.47 -4.04 14.97
CA TYR A 324 -20.15 -4.69 13.85
C TYR A 324 -19.93 -6.21 13.84
N ASN A 325 -18.70 -6.67 13.96
CA ASN A 325 -18.34 -8.09 13.89
C ASN A 325 -18.97 -8.92 15.02
N ASN A 326 -19.06 -8.36 16.23
CA ASN A 326 -19.73 -9.00 17.36
C ASN A 326 -21.25 -9.19 17.10
N ALA A 327 -21.88 -8.23 16.43
CA ALA A 327 -23.27 -8.34 16.02
C ALA A 327 -23.49 -9.23 14.79
N ASN A 328 -22.43 -9.47 13.97
CA ASN A 328 -22.52 -10.16 12.69
C ASN A 328 -21.43 -11.25 12.53
N PRO A 329 -21.39 -12.29 13.35
CA PRO A 329 -20.30 -13.28 13.35
C PRO A 329 -20.19 -14.06 12.02
N GLY A 330 -21.26 -14.13 11.22
CA GLY A 330 -21.27 -14.76 9.89
C GLY A 330 -20.86 -13.83 8.73
N ASN A 331 -20.65 -12.53 8.99
CA ASN A 331 -20.35 -11.53 7.96
C ASN A 331 -19.31 -10.51 8.48
N THR A 332 -18.22 -11.01 9.03
CA THR A 332 -17.19 -10.17 9.66
C THR A 332 -16.44 -9.32 8.66
N ILE A 333 -15.99 -8.16 9.10
CA ILE A 333 -15.11 -7.27 8.35
C ILE A 333 -13.67 -7.61 8.72
N PRO A 334 -12.83 -8.02 7.76
CA PRO A 334 -11.43 -8.30 8.02
C PRO A 334 -10.63 -7.00 8.21
N VAL A 335 -9.59 -7.06 9.03
CA VAL A 335 -8.59 -5.99 9.11
C VAL A 335 -7.55 -6.20 8.00
N ILE A 336 -7.31 -5.17 7.21
CA ILE A 336 -6.35 -5.17 6.11
C ILE A 336 -5.22 -4.20 6.44
N MET A 337 -3.99 -4.67 6.23
CA MET A 337 -2.79 -3.84 6.18
C MET A 337 -2.04 -4.23 4.92
N SER A 338 -2.32 -3.54 3.82
CA SER A 338 -1.91 -3.98 2.47
C SER A 338 -0.40 -3.99 2.26
N HIS A 339 0.36 -3.13 2.96
CA HIS A 339 1.81 -3.04 2.87
C HIS A 339 2.40 -2.59 4.21
N ALA A 340 3.00 -3.52 4.96
CA ALA A 340 3.44 -3.26 6.34
C ALA A 340 4.75 -3.96 6.70
N ALA A 341 5.37 -3.44 7.75
CA ALA A 341 6.37 -4.11 8.57
C ALA A 341 5.85 -4.19 10.01
N VAL A 342 6.54 -4.90 10.90
CA VAL A 342 6.24 -4.92 12.33
C VAL A 342 7.11 -3.91 13.08
N ASN A 343 6.61 -3.36 14.20
CA ASN A 343 7.39 -2.42 15.02
C ASN A 343 7.97 -3.03 16.31
N GLY A 344 7.61 -4.29 16.59
CA GLY A 344 8.10 -5.02 17.78
C GLY A 344 7.56 -4.49 19.11
N LYS A 345 6.47 -3.70 19.10
CA LYS A 345 5.80 -3.18 20.30
C LYS A 345 4.50 -3.94 20.54
N PRO A 346 4.16 -4.24 21.82
CA PRO A 346 3.04 -5.14 22.13
C PRO A 346 1.66 -4.51 21.84
N ASN A 347 1.47 -3.22 22.11
CA ASN A 347 0.14 -2.63 22.14
C ASN A 347 0.06 -1.37 21.27
N LEU A 348 -0.97 -1.31 20.45
CA LEU A 348 -1.43 -0.09 19.81
C LEU A 348 -2.03 0.82 20.88
N ASN A 349 -1.31 1.87 21.24
CA ASN A 349 -1.76 2.82 22.24
C ASN A 349 -1.66 4.23 21.68
N GLU A 350 -2.74 5.01 21.76
CA GLU A 350 -2.79 6.39 21.32
C GLU A 350 -1.73 7.28 21.99
N ASN A 351 -1.32 6.94 23.22
CA ASN A 351 -0.30 7.67 23.98
C ASN A 351 1.14 7.24 23.63
N ASN A 352 1.32 6.15 22.89
CA ASN A 352 2.63 5.63 22.48
C ASN A 352 2.99 6.03 21.03
N TYR A 353 2.44 7.14 20.57
CA TYR A 353 2.83 7.67 19.28
C TYR A 353 4.35 7.89 19.24
N ASN A 354 4.99 7.18 18.33
CA ASN A 354 6.40 7.34 18.07
C ASN A 354 6.57 8.04 16.73
N PRO A 355 6.79 9.38 16.74
CA PRO A 355 7.04 10.08 15.49
C PRO A 355 8.37 9.60 14.91
N VAL A 356 8.47 9.70 13.60
CA VAL A 356 9.67 9.41 12.81
C VAL A 356 10.91 10.24 13.25
N ASP A 357 10.80 11.07 14.27
CA ASP A 357 11.83 12.03 14.71
C ASP A 357 12.63 11.64 15.91
N SER A 358 12.15 10.66 16.65
CA SER A 358 12.90 10.26 17.81
C SER A 358 14.06 9.38 17.35
N ASP A 359 15.24 9.54 17.96
CA ASP A 359 16.33 8.57 17.84
C ASP A 359 15.89 7.18 18.32
N SER A 360 14.72 7.09 18.98
CA SER A 360 13.94 5.89 19.25
C SER A 360 13.25 5.30 18.01
N GLU A 361 13.41 5.91 16.82
CA GLU A 361 13.10 5.31 15.53
C GLU A 361 13.66 3.90 15.39
N TYR A 362 14.67 3.63 16.16
CA TYR A 362 15.54 2.49 15.98
C TYR A 362 15.57 1.68 17.26
N GLU A 363 14.98 0.54 17.22
CA GLU A 363 15.31 -0.56 18.12
C GLU A 363 15.03 -0.35 19.61
N ASN A 364 13.92 -0.85 20.04
CA ASN A 364 13.66 -1.26 21.43
C ASN A 364 14.37 -2.58 21.78
N GLY A 365 15.50 -2.91 21.13
CA GLY A 365 16.24 -4.17 21.29
C GLY A 365 15.77 -5.32 20.38
N THR A 366 14.70 -5.14 19.62
CA THR A 366 14.13 -6.19 18.76
C THR A 366 14.72 -6.23 17.34
N GLY A 367 15.40 -5.18 16.91
CA GLY A 367 15.91 -5.03 15.54
C GLY A 367 14.88 -4.51 14.54
N PHE A 368 13.65 -4.18 14.98
CA PHE A 368 12.60 -3.62 14.15
C PHE A 368 12.58 -2.10 14.16
N ASN A 369 12.00 -1.53 13.12
CA ASN A 369 11.70 -0.10 13.08
C ASN A 369 10.45 0.19 13.89
N THR A 370 10.57 0.99 14.94
CA THR A 370 9.52 1.23 15.95
C THR A 370 8.48 2.27 15.54
N TRP A 371 8.46 2.73 14.30
CA TRP A 371 7.51 3.76 13.85
C TRP A 371 6.06 3.33 13.95
N SER A 372 5.22 4.28 14.32
CA SER A 372 3.78 4.03 14.50
C SER A 372 3.03 3.67 13.21
N ILE A 373 3.65 3.83 12.05
CA ILE A 373 3.12 3.37 10.76
C ILE A 373 3.19 1.84 10.58
N ASN A 374 4.03 1.17 11.38
CA ASN A 374 4.19 -0.29 11.38
C ASN A 374 3.20 -0.95 12.33
N LEU A 375 3.02 -2.27 12.18
CA LEU A 375 2.11 -3.10 12.98
C LEU A 375 2.60 -3.31 14.40
N TYR A 376 1.68 -3.19 15.34
CA TYR A 376 1.83 -3.62 16.74
C TYR A 376 1.39 -5.09 16.91
N ASP A 377 1.82 -5.75 17.99
CA ASP A 377 1.52 -7.16 18.21
C ASP A 377 0.01 -7.42 18.39
N ASP A 378 -0.71 -6.54 19.07
CA ASP A 378 -2.16 -6.64 19.22
C ASP A 378 -2.92 -6.47 17.90
N GLU A 379 -2.38 -5.70 16.95
CA GLU A 379 -2.93 -5.59 15.61
C GLU A 379 -2.71 -6.87 14.79
N ILE A 380 -1.54 -7.50 14.93
CA ILE A 380 -1.27 -8.81 14.31
C ILE A 380 -2.28 -9.85 14.80
N ILE A 381 -2.55 -9.87 16.12
CA ILE A 381 -3.55 -10.75 16.74
C ILE A 381 -4.96 -10.42 16.21
N ARG A 382 -5.30 -9.14 16.06
CA ARG A 382 -6.59 -8.68 15.50
C ARG A 382 -6.77 -9.10 14.04
N ILE A 383 -5.74 -8.91 13.20
CA ILE A 383 -5.75 -9.36 11.81
C ILE A 383 -5.98 -10.86 11.74
N HIS A 384 -5.31 -11.64 12.60
CA HIS A 384 -5.53 -13.08 12.67
C HIS A 384 -6.99 -13.41 13.02
N LYS A 385 -7.54 -12.84 14.10
CA LYS A 385 -8.91 -13.08 14.58
C LYS A 385 -9.99 -12.69 13.57
N THR A 386 -9.79 -11.60 12.84
CA THR A 386 -10.75 -11.12 11.82
C THR A 386 -10.57 -11.79 10.46
N LYS A 387 -9.67 -12.77 10.34
CA LYS A 387 -9.29 -13.40 9.06
C LYS A 387 -8.83 -12.39 8.01
N GLY A 388 -8.13 -11.35 8.49
CA GLY A 388 -7.56 -10.29 7.68
C GLY A 388 -6.30 -10.69 6.93
N ILE A 389 -5.55 -9.70 6.44
CA ILE A 389 -4.33 -9.92 5.64
C ILE A 389 -3.26 -8.88 5.94
N ILE A 390 -2.00 -9.32 5.96
CA ILE A 390 -0.79 -8.49 6.11
C ILE A 390 0.02 -8.61 4.84
N GLY A 391 0.17 -7.52 4.08
CA GLY A 391 1.11 -7.43 2.98
C GLY A 391 2.51 -7.05 3.49
N LEU A 392 3.51 -7.85 3.20
CA LEU A 392 4.91 -7.53 3.52
C LEU A 392 5.42 -6.46 2.56
N VAL A 393 5.80 -5.32 3.10
CA VAL A 393 6.30 -4.18 2.33
C VAL A 393 7.76 -4.37 1.92
N PHE A 394 8.13 -3.82 0.76
CA PHE A 394 9.53 -3.83 0.29
C PHE A 394 10.26 -2.50 0.54
N TYR A 395 9.67 -1.60 1.31
CA TYR A 395 10.28 -0.32 1.66
C TYR A 395 11.37 -0.49 2.72
N GLU A 396 12.64 -0.32 2.29
CA GLU A 396 13.83 -0.54 3.10
C GLU A 396 13.79 0.15 4.48
N PRO A 397 13.48 1.45 4.59
CA PRO A 397 13.56 2.18 5.86
C PRO A 397 12.68 1.61 6.98
N ILE A 398 11.58 0.95 6.66
CA ILE A 398 10.65 0.44 7.69
C ILE A 398 10.78 -1.05 7.99
N LEU A 399 11.56 -1.81 7.19
CA LEU A 399 11.75 -3.24 7.38
C LEU A 399 12.61 -3.60 8.60
N GLY A 400 13.53 -2.74 9.00
CA GLY A 400 14.40 -3.03 10.13
C GLY A 400 14.98 -1.78 10.75
N GLY A 401 15.45 -1.88 12.00
CA GLY A 401 16.11 -0.79 12.71
C GLY A 401 17.42 -0.37 12.05
N LYS A 402 17.86 0.86 12.29
CA LYS A 402 19.07 1.46 11.69
C LYS A 402 20.33 0.64 11.91
N LYS A 403 20.50 0.08 13.12
CA LYS A 403 21.66 -0.75 13.45
C LYS A 403 21.69 -2.01 12.60
N LYS A 404 20.53 -2.67 12.43
CA LYS A 404 20.41 -3.89 11.64
C LYS A 404 20.65 -3.63 10.15
N ARG A 405 20.26 -2.44 9.65
CA ARG A 405 20.47 -2.02 8.25
C ARG A 405 21.83 -1.38 7.99
N LYS A 406 22.66 -1.20 9.02
CA LYS A 406 24.01 -0.61 8.87
C LYS A 406 24.83 -1.40 7.87
N GLY A 407 25.31 -0.73 6.81
CA GLY A 407 26.05 -1.37 5.73
C GLY A 407 25.20 -1.98 4.61
N GLY A 408 23.89 -1.72 4.60
CA GLY A 408 22.93 -2.30 3.64
C GLY A 408 23.32 -2.14 2.17
N LEU A 409 24.02 -1.06 1.80
CA LEU A 409 24.54 -0.87 0.44
C LEU A 409 25.43 -2.03 -0.06
N PHE A 410 26.12 -2.71 0.87
CA PHE A 410 27.01 -3.84 0.59
C PHE A 410 26.35 -5.22 0.79
N TRP A 411 25.08 -5.23 1.19
CA TRP A 411 24.38 -6.46 1.45
C TRP A 411 24.10 -7.24 0.16
N ASN A 412 24.19 -8.56 0.27
CA ASN A 412 23.72 -9.46 -0.77
C ASN A 412 22.21 -9.78 -0.62
N ARG A 413 21.65 -10.52 -1.57
CA ARG A 413 20.23 -10.91 -1.54
C ARG A 413 19.83 -11.66 -0.27
N LYS A 414 20.71 -12.51 0.26
CA LYS A 414 20.42 -13.26 1.49
C LYS A 414 20.20 -12.33 2.67
N MET A 415 21.07 -11.35 2.87
CA MET A 415 20.96 -10.40 3.99
C MET A 415 19.68 -9.54 3.89
N TRP A 416 19.30 -9.13 2.68
CA TRP A 416 18.03 -8.44 2.48
C TRP A 416 16.83 -9.33 2.75
N ALA A 417 16.84 -10.57 2.27
CA ALA A 417 15.76 -11.52 2.50
C ALA A 417 15.61 -11.91 3.97
N GLU A 418 16.68 -11.84 4.77
CA GLU A 418 16.66 -12.06 6.21
C GLU A 418 15.75 -11.06 6.93
N LEU A 419 15.74 -9.77 6.52
CA LEU A 419 14.82 -8.79 7.12
C LEU A 419 13.35 -9.21 6.96
N PHE A 420 12.98 -9.74 5.80
CA PHE A 420 11.62 -10.26 5.58
C PHE A 420 11.34 -11.50 6.42
N ALA A 421 12.32 -12.40 6.54
CA ALA A 421 12.18 -13.58 7.38
C ALA A 421 11.97 -13.22 8.85
N ASP A 422 12.64 -12.19 9.36
CA ASP A 422 12.44 -11.67 10.71
C ASP A 422 11.03 -11.10 10.92
N GLN A 423 10.49 -10.37 9.92
CA GLN A 423 9.11 -9.88 9.97
C GLN A 423 8.12 -11.06 10.08
N ILE A 424 8.31 -12.08 9.24
CA ILE A 424 7.45 -13.28 9.22
C ILE A 424 7.55 -14.03 10.55
N GLU A 425 8.76 -14.25 11.05
CA GLU A 425 8.98 -14.90 12.35
C GLU A 425 8.24 -14.17 13.46
N HIS A 426 8.38 -12.84 13.53
CA HIS A 426 7.72 -12.03 14.55
C HIS A 426 6.19 -12.14 14.46
N ILE A 427 5.62 -12.02 13.27
CA ILE A 427 4.17 -12.16 13.05
C ILE A 427 3.66 -13.52 13.55
N VAL A 428 4.33 -14.59 13.15
CA VAL A 428 3.93 -15.96 13.53
C VAL A 428 4.09 -16.18 15.02
N LYS A 429 5.25 -15.82 15.58
CA LYS A 429 5.55 -15.94 17.01
C LYS A 429 4.55 -15.19 17.88
N THR A 430 4.14 -13.98 17.48
CA THR A 430 3.16 -13.16 18.20
C THR A 430 1.84 -13.92 18.39
N VAL A 431 1.29 -14.51 17.32
CA VAL A 431 0.03 -15.26 17.40
C VAL A 431 0.18 -16.59 18.16
N TYR A 432 1.32 -17.28 18.00
CA TYR A 432 1.58 -18.50 18.76
C TYR A 432 1.68 -18.23 20.26
N ASN A 433 2.33 -17.14 20.65
CA ASN A 433 2.46 -16.72 22.07
C ASN A 433 1.14 -16.24 22.66
N ALA A 434 0.20 -15.75 21.86
CA ALA A 434 -1.15 -15.40 22.30
C ALA A 434 -2.00 -16.63 22.68
N GLY A 435 -1.54 -17.85 22.41
CA GLY A 435 -2.21 -19.09 22.82
C GLY A 435 -3.55 -19.35 22.13
N LEU A 436 -3.80 -18.77 20.98
CA LEU A 436 -5.05 -18.94 20.23
C LEU A 436 -5.18 -20.38 19.69
N PRO A 437 -6.40 -20.98 19.69
CA PRO A 437 -6.61 -22.36 19.26
C PRO A 437 -6.29 -22.57 17.77
N ASP A 438 -6.54 -21.55 16.94
CA ASP A 438 -6.35 -21.53 15.50
C ASP A 438 -5.02 -20.89 15.06
N LYS A 439 -4.05 -20.77 15.99
CA LYS A 439 -2.76 -20.07 15.77
C LYS A 439 -2.02 -20.48 14.49
N LYS A 440 -2.21 -21.71 13.99
CA LYS A 440 -1.59 -22.15 12.74
C LYS A 440 -2.11 -21.41 11.50
N GLU A 441 -3.32 -20.87 11.56
CA GLU A 441 -3.91 -20.11 10.47
C GLU A 441 -3.24 -18.74 10.24
N ILE A 442 -2.33 -18.32 11.14
CA ILE A 442 -1.53 -17.10 10.91
C ILE A 442 -0.74 -17.17 9.61
N TRP A 443 -0.30 -18.36 9.22
CA TRP A 443 0.38 -18.57 7.94
C TRP A 443 -0.50 -18.27 6.72
N ASP A 444 -1.81 -18.20 6.89
CA ASP A 444 -2.78 -17.82 5.84
C ASP A 444 -3.05 -16.31 5.80
N ARG A 445 -2.41 -15.51 6.67
CA ARG A 445 -2.62 -14.05 6.81
C ARG A 445 -1.46 -13.21 6.31
N ILE A 446 -0.37 -13.82 5.81
CA ILE A 446 0.84 -13.13 5.37
C ILE A 446 0.91 -13.21 3.84
N ALA A 447 1.07 -12.08 3.18
CA ALA A 447 1.18 -11.97 1.72
C ALA A 447 2.26 -10.95 1.32
N LEU A 448 2.46 -10.71 0.03
CA LEU A 448 3.29 -9.61 -0.46
C LEU A 448 2.43 -8.36 -0.67
N GLY A 449 2.98 -7.21 -0.32
CA GLY A 449 2.41 -5.88 -0.59
C GLY A 449 3.57 -4.94 -0.82
N SER A 450 4.12 -4.94 -2.03
CA SER A 450 5.47 -4.43 -2.28
C SER A 450 5.64 -2.95 -2.08
N ASP A 451 4.60 -2.18 -2.34
CA ASP A 451 4.61 -0.72 -2.45
C ASP A 451 5.53 -0.22 -3.59
N PHE A 452 5.78 -1.08 -4.58
CA PHE A 452 6.59 -0.73 -5.74
C PHE A 452 5.93 0.37 -6.57
N ASP A 453 6.77 1.28 -7.05
CA ASP A 453 6.40 2.54 -7.71
C ASP A 453 5.67 3.55 -6.80
N GLY A 454 5.49 3.29 -5.49
CA GLY A 454 4.92 4.19 -4.48
C GLY A 454 5.88 5.27 -3.96
N GLN A 455 6.92 5.63 -4.74
CA GLN A 455 7.96 6.61 -4.34
C GLN A 455 8.76 6.19 -3.09
N ILE A 456 8.88 4.91 -2.87
CA ILE A 456 9.65 4.32 -1.78
C ILE A 456 11.11 4.04 -2.19
N ASN A 457 12.00 3.89 -1.20
CA ASN A 457 13.30 3.27 -1.36
C ASN A 457 13.15 1.75 -1.22
N PRO A 458 13.04 0.99 -2.33
CA PRO A 458 12.82 -0.44 -2.23
C PRO A 458 14.06 -1.14 -1.67
N ALA A 459 13.85 -2.29 -1.01
CA ALA A 459 14.95 -3.11 -0.52
C ALA A 459 15.90 -3.46 -1.65
N ASP A 460 17.14 -3.02 -1.55
CA ASP A 460 18.20 -3.30 -2.53
C ASP A 460 18.26 -4.79 -2.85
N ARG A 461 18.48 -5.18 -4.09
CA ARG A 461 18.48 -6.56 -4.58
C ARG A 461 17.10 -7.22 -4.77
N PHE A 462 16.01 -6.62 -4.24
CA PHE A 462 14.61 -6.96 -4.50
C PHE A 462 13.81 -5.69 -4.81
N ALA A 463 14.38 -4.85 -5.67
CA ALA A 463 13.85 -3.50 -5.92
C ALA A 463 12.81 -3.46 -7.06
N THR A 464 12.57 -4.56 -7.74
CA THR A 464 11.66 -4.66 -8.89
C THR A 464 10.90 -5.97 -8.88
N ALA A 465 9.68 -5.97 -9.38
CA ALA A 465 8.78 -7.13 -9.33
C ALA A 465 9.31 -8.36 -10.09
N ASP A 466 10.16 -8.18 -11.11
CA ASP A 466 10.82 -9.28 -11.81
C ASP A 466 11.78 -10.11 -10.92
N GLN A 467 12.10 -9.60 -9.72
CA GLN A 467 12.97 -10.27 -8.75
C GLN A 467 12.20 -11.11 -7.71
N PHE A 468 10.88 -11.15 -7.75
CA PHE A 468 10.07 -11.99 -6.85
C PHE A 468 10.45 -13.48 -6.89
N PRO A 469 10.75 -14.11 -8.05
CA PRO A 469 11.22 -15.49 -8.05
C PRO A 469 12.52 -15.72 -7.26
N ASP A 470 13.44 -14.76 -7.29
CA ASP A 470 14.67 -14.84 -6.51
C ASP A 470 14.41 -14.60 -5.01
N PHE A 471 13.50 -13.65 -4.68
CA PHE A 471 13.04 -13.46 -3.32
C PHE A 471 12.47 -14.75 -2.72
N LYS A 472 11.57 -15.44 -3.43
CA LYS A 472 10.96 -16.69 -2.99
C LYS A 472 11.98 -17.81 -2.72
N LYS A 473 13.04 -17.91 -3.54
CA LYS A 473 14.14 -18.88 -3.30
C LYS A 473 14.84 -18.61 -1.96
N HIS A 474 15.12 -17.35 -1.65
CA HIS A 474 15.73 -16.99 -0.38
C HIS A 474 14.76 -17.19 0.79
N LEU A 475 13.49 -16.82 0.62
CA LEU A 475 12.44 -17.06 1.62
C LEU A 475 12.35 -18.56 1.97
N ILE A 476 12.33 -19.46 0.99
CA ILE A 476 12.36 -20.92 1.20
C ILE A 476 13.58 -21.32 2.01
N SER A 477 14.75 -20.74 1.74
CA SER A 477 15.96 -21.04 2.49
C SER A 477 15.84 -20.65 3.97
N PHE A 478 15.30 -19.46 4.25
CA PHE A 478 15.08 -18.99 5.62
C PHE A 478 14.00 -19.78 6.34
N LEU A 479 12.88 -20.09 5.66
CA LEU A 479 11.83 -20.90 6.25
C LEU A 479 12.31 -22.32 6.64
N ARG A 480 13.48 -22.79 6.18
CA ARG A 480 14.11 -24.03 6.61
C ARG A 480 14.95 -23.91 7.89
N GLU A 481 15.21 -22.70 8.36
CA GLU A 481 16.01 -22.49 9.57
C GLU A 481 15.28 -22.95 10.83
N ASN A 482 16.03 -23.44 11.82
CA ASN A 482 15.51 -24.00 13.07
C ASN A 482 14.64 -23.02 13.87
N ARG A 483 14.82 -21.70 13.69
CA ARG A 483 14.00 -20.69 14.35
C ARG A 483 12.51 -20.77 14.01
N PHE A 484 12.18 -21.38 12.86
CA PHE A 484 10.80 -21.61 12.44
C PHE A 484 10.22 -22.96 12.88
N ASP A 485 11.04 -23.90 13.39
CA ASP A 485 10.59 -25.25 13.77
C ASP A 485 9.41 -25.26 14.76
N PRO A 486 9.31 -24.34 15.74
CA PRO A 486 8.16 -24.30 16.65
C PRO A 486 6.83 -23.95 15.96
N TYR A 487 6.87 -23.38 14.76
CA TYR A 487 5.74 -22.75 14.09
C TYR A 487 5.31 -23.49 12.81
N ARG A 488 6.07 -24.47 12.34
CA ARG A 488 5.82 -25.20 11.09
C ARG A 488 6.30 -26.64 11.13
N ASN A 489 5.85 -27.46 10.17
CA ASN A 489 6.48 -28.73 9.82
C ASN A 489 7.52 -28.50 8.73
N SER A 490 8.65 -29.18 8.79
CA SER A 490 9.73 -29.04 7.78
C SER A 490 9.30 -29.41 6.35
N SER A 491 8.31 -30.30 6.21
CA SER A 491 7.73 -30.71 4.93
C SER A 491 6.87 -29.62 4.26
N GLU A 492 6.44 -28.57 5.02
CA GLU A 492 5.52 -27.54 4.55
C GLU A 492 6.22 -26.29 3.99
N VAL A 493 7.55 -26.21 4.02
CA VAL A 493 8.30 -24.98 3.70
C VAL A 493 7.96 -24.40 2.33
N ASN A 494 7.89 -25.24 1.30
CA ASN A 494 7.54 -24.77 -0.06
C ASN A 494 6.08 -24.28 -0.11
N GLU A 495 5.17 -24.98 0.57
CA GLU A 495 3.77 -24.59 0.67
C GLU A 495 3.61 -23.24 1.40
N LEU A 496 4.35 -23.01 2.49
CA LEU A 496 4.34 -21.74 3.21
C LEU A 496 4.87 -20.59 2.34
N ALA A 497 5.93 -20.83 1.57
CA ALA A 497 6.42 -19.84 0.61
C ALA A 497 5.39 -19.55 -0.50
N ASP A 498 4.69 -20.58 -1.00
CA ASP A 498 3.60 -20.43 -1.97
C ASP A 498 2.42 -19.65 -1.38
N LYS A 499 2.08 -19.91 -0.13
CA LYS A 499 1.04 -19.17 0.61
C LYS A 499 1.40 -17.69 0.66
N ILE A 500 2.58 -17.34 1.16
CA ILE A 500 3.04 -15.96 1.31
C ILE A 500 3.13 -15.24 -0.04
N CYS A 501 3.70 -15.91 -1.05
CA CYS A 501 3.93 -15.26 -2.33
C CYS A 501 2.68 -15.15 -3.22
N TYR A 502 1.66 -16.01 -2.99
CA TYR A 502 0.52 -16.07 -3.91
C TYR A 502 -0.80 -16.48 -3.27
N LYS A 503 -0.86 -17.67 -2.62
CA LYS A 503 -2.14 -18.31 -2.28
C LYS A 503 -2.95 -17.51 -1.27
N ASN A 504 -2.31 -16.86 -0.30
CA ASN A 504 -2.99 -16.09 0.73
C ASN A 504 -3.70 -14.87 0.16
N ALA A 505 -3.02 -14.12 -0.71
CA ALA A 505 -3.64 -12.99 -1.42
C ALA A 505 -4.81 -13.47 -2.28
N MET A 506 -4.63 -14.55 -3.04
CA MET A 506 -5.69 -15.15 -3.86
C MET A 506 -6.89 -15.56 -3.01
N ASN A 507 -6.68 -16.30 -1.91
CA ASN A 507 -7.76 -16.78 -1.04
C ASN A 507 -8.47 -15.63 -0.33
N PHE A 508 -7.73 -14.61 0.12
CA PHE A 508 -8.29 -13.42 0.73
C PHE A 508 -9.20 -12.67 -0.25
N LEU A 509 -8.73 -12.45 -1.48
CA LEU A 509 -9.49 -11.78 -2.53
C LEU A 509 -10.73 -12.59 -2.95
N LYS A 510 -10.65 -13.92 -2.97
CA LYS A 510 -11.79 -14.80 -3.27
C LYS A 510 -12.98 -14.57 -2.33
N ILE A 511 -12.70 -14.24 -1.08
CA ILE A 511 -13.74 -14.02 -0.05
C ILE A 511 -14.20 -12.56 -0.04
N ASN A 512 -13.29 -11.62 -0.31
CA ASN A 512 -13.49 -10.20 0.00
C ASN A 512 -13.57 -9.29 -1.23
N PHE A 513 -13.39 -9.78 -2.42
CA PHE A 513 -13.47 -9.03 -3.68
C PHE A 513 -14.49 -9.65 -4.63
#